data_c35e1d1265d606b150a2d3ea5e99ac2b
#
_entry.id   c35e1d1265d606b150a2d3ea5e99ac2b
#
_cell.length_a   1.000
_cell.length_b   1.000
_cell.length_c   1.000
_cell.angle_alpha   90.00
_cell.angle_beta   90.00
_cell.angle_gamma   90.00
#
_symmetry.space_group_name_H-M   'P 1'
#
loop_
_entity.id
_entity.type
_entity.pdbx_description
1 polymer ?
#
loop_
_entity_poly.entity_id
_entity_poly.type
_entity_poly.pdbx_seq_one_letter_code
_entity_poly.pdbx_strand_id
1 'polypeptide(L)'
;MGKHPYYCPICHKKYTSKPAVYSHIETAHKELIPDGMCGGEFAYRMEHGRGGRCIICKKETLWNFKTNKFSRFCTNPACKEKYKKDFNKKMISKYGKTSLTDDPEQQRKMLANRRISGVYHWSDGSGDIPYTGSYELDFLRYLDLVLDFDPKDIMAPSPHTYTYKYEGKDHFYFPDFYIVSLNLEVEIKSYGNAHQKIVAVDHVKEKLKDDVLRSQKQFNYIKIYDKDYAEFNQLIFTLKDRDNVDSDVIIIAKTPILTEEAKKLLAIEATVYGDGEPFQYQSEVTF
;
A
#
# COMPACT_ATOMS: atom_id res chain seq x y z
N MET A 1 -14.42 9.17 16.02
CA MET A 1 -14.83 10.53 15.62
C MET A 1 -15.98 10.43 14.63
N GLY A 2 -17.19 10.88 14.99
CA GLY A 2 -18.35 10.86 14.11
C GLY A 2 -18.11 11.79 12.90
N LYS A 3 -18.33 11.26 11.69
CA LYS A 3 -18.25 12.08 10.47
C LYS A 3 -19.34 13.15 10.53
N HIS A 4 -18.97 14.43 10.36
CA HIS A 4 -19.94 15.50 10.25
C HIS A 4 -20.91 15.23 9.09
N PRO A 5 -22.22 15.43 9.29
CA PRO A 5 -23.20 15.24 8.25
C PRO A 5 -23.06 16.28 7.13
N TYR A 6 -23.41 15.89 5.93
CA TYR A 6 -23.48 16.78 4.76
C TYR A 6 -24.94 17.18 4.51
N TYR A 7 -25.18 18.40 4.09
CA TYR A 7 -26.52 18.91 3.84
C TYR A 7 -26.69 19.37 2.40
N CYS A 8 -27.87 19.16 1.84
CA CYS A 8 -28.22 19.77 0.57
C CYS A 8 -28.30 21.30 0.73
N PRO A 9 -27.58 22.10 -0.08
CA PRO A 9 -27.64 23.57 0.06
C PRO A 9 -28.98 24.20 -0.36
N ILE A 10 -29.88 23.42 -0.98
CA ILE A 10 -31.18 23.89 -1.44
C ILE A 10 -32.27 23.56 -0.41
N CYS A 11 -32.43 22.28 -0.04
CA CYS A 11 -33.52 21.81 0.83
C CYS A 11 -33.05 21.39 2.23
N HIS A 12 -31.79 21.54 2.56
CA HIS A 12 -31.18 21.22 3.86
C HIS A 12 -31.32 19.76 4.31
N LYS A 13 -31.74 18.85 3.43
CA LYS A 13 -31.80 17.42 3.74
C LYS A 13 -30.42 16.88 4.04
N LYS A 14 -30.33 16.04 5.09
CA LYS A 14 -29.08 15.47 5.62
C LYS A 14 -28.65 14.22 4.88
N TYR A 15 -27.32 14.08 4.63
CA TYR A 15 -26.69 12.95 3.98
C TYR A 15 -25.41 12.51 4.69
N THR A 16 -24.99 11.28 4.44
CA THR A 16 -23.77 10.68 5.03
C THR A 16 -22.49 11.01 4.25
N SER A 17 -22.63 11.51 3.00
CA SER A 17 -21.49 11.82 2.13
C SER A 17 -21.79 12.93 1.14
N LYS A 18 -20.76 13.65 0.67
CA LYS A 18 -20.89 14.64 -0.42
C LYS A 18 -21.44 14.04 -1.73
N PRO A 19 -20.97 12.87 -2.20
CA PRO A 19 -21.57 12.27 -3.40
C PRO A 19 -23.07 12.03 -3.30
N ALA A 20 -23.57 11.63 -2.13
CA ALA A 20 -25.01 11.45 -1.93
C ALA A 20 -25.80 12.78 -2.03
N VAL A 21 -25.22 13.91 -1.57
CA VAL A 21 -25.79 15.24 -1.80
C VAL A 21 -25.83 15.58 -3.28
N TYR A 22 -24.76 15.29 -4.03
CA TYR A 22 -24.68 15.60 -5.46
C TYR A 22 -25.72 14.82 -6.26
N SER A 23 -25.84 13.52 -6.00
CA SER A 23 -26.86 12.66 -6.63
C SER A 23 -28.27 13.12 -6.27
N HIS A 24 -28.51 13.52 -5.03
CA HIS A 24 -29.80 14.08 -4.63
C HIS A 24 -30.12 15.38 -5.39
N ILE A 25 -29.17 16.29 -5.56
CA ILE A 25 -29.39 17.53 -6.32
C ILE A 25 -29.72 17.20 -7.78
N GLU A 26 -29.02 16.24 -8.40
CA GLU A 26 -29.26 15.82 -9.77
C GLU A 26 -30.62 15.16 -9.99
N THR A 27 -31.22 14.60 -8.94
CA THR A 27 -32.54 13.95 -9.01
C THR A 27 -33.68 14.84 -8.54
N ALA A 28 -33.52 15.49 -7.39
CA ALA A 28 -34.60 16.22 -6.72
C ALA A 28 -34.64 17.74 -7.05
N HIS A 29 -33.55 18.26 -7.63
CA HIS A 29 -33.40 19.69 -7.95
C HIS A 29 -32.84 19.91 -9.35
N LYS A 30 -33.08 18.96 -10.24
CA LYS A 30 -32.54 18.95 -11.62
C LYS A 30 -32.89 20.24 -12.38
N GLU A 31 -34.09 20.77 -12.16
CA GLU A 31 -34.61 21.98 -12.80
C GLU A 31 -33.84 23.25 -12.41
N LEU A 32 -33.13 23.24 -11.28
CA LEU A 32 -32.32 24.36 -10.81
C LEU A 32 -30.85 24.30 -11.32
N ILE A 33 -30.46 23.19 -11.91
CA ILE A 33 -29.09 23.01 -12.40
C ILE A 33 -28.97 23.63 -13.79
N PRO A 34 -28.07 24.61 -14.01
CA PRO A 34 -27.82 25.16 -15.33
C PRO A 34 -27.36 24.10 -16.34
N ASP A 35 -27.73 24.27 -17.62
CA ASP A 35 -27.30 23.37 -18.69
C ASP A 35 -25.77 23.17 -18.72
N GLY A 36 -25.34 21.91 -18.85
CA GLY A 36 -23.91 21.54 -18.90
C GLY A 36 -23.22 21.48 -17.54
N MET A 37 -23.91 21.76 -16.42
CA MET A 37 -23.38 21.65 -15.07
C MET A 37 -23.84 20.36 -14.40
N CYS A 38 -23.01 19.74 -13.56
CA CYS A 38 -23.41 18.60 -12.72
C CYS A 38 -23.82 19.04 -11.31
N GLY A 39 -24.55 18.19 -10.59
CA GLY A 39 -25.00 18.47 -9.22
C GLY A 39 -23.86 18.79 -8.25
N GLY A 40 -22.69 18.18 -8.45
CA GLY A 40 -21.51 18.45 -7.61
C GLY A 40 -20.92 19.84 -7.84
N GLU A 41 -20.82 20.29 -9.09
CA GLU A 41 -20.39 21.65 -9.42
C GLU A 41 -21.38 22.67 -8.93
N PHE A 42 -22.68 22.42 -9.17
CA PHE A 42 -23.76 23.28 -8.72
C PHE A 42 -23.76 23.46 -7.20
N ALA A 43 -23.68 22.36 -6.44
CA ALA A 43 -23.57 22.40 -4.99
C ALA A 43 -22.38 23.25 -4.52
N TYR A 44 -21.23 23.06 -5.15
CA TYR A 44 -20.02 23.84 -4.80
C TYR A 44 -20.24 25.35 -5.04
N ARG A 45 -20.81 25.71 -6.19
CA ARG A 45 -21.10 27.12 -6.52
C ARG A 45 -22.10 27.73 -5.57
N MET A 46 -23.14 26.99 -5.17
CA MET A 46 -24.11 27.43 -4.15
C MET A 46 -23.44 27.69 -2.80
N GLU A 47 -22.59 26.77 -2.34
CA GLU A 47 -21.87 26.87 -1.06
C GLU A 47 -20.87 28.04 -1.03
N HIS A 48 -20.18 28.31 -2.15
CA HIS A 48 -19.04 29.23 -2.19
C HIS A 48 -19.31 30.52 -2.96
N GLY A 49 -20.49 30.68 -3.56
CA GLY A 49 -20.86 31.82 -4.39
C GLY A 49 -20.05 31.99 -5.69
N ARG A 50 -19.22 31.01 -6.04
CA ARG A 50 -18.31 31.05 -7.21
C ARG A 50 -17.78 29.68 -7.60
N GLY A 51 -17.27 29.55 -8.83
CA GLY A 51 -16.46 28.42 -9.27
C GLY A 51 -15.03 28.40 -8.68
N GLY A 52 -14.29 27.35 -9.02
CA GLY A 52 -12.87 27.23 -8.63
C GLY A 52 -11.98 28.25 -9.32
N ARG A 53 -10.88 28.60 -8.67
CA ARG A 53 -9.92 29.56 -9.20
C ARG A 53 -8.52 29.00 -9.27
N CYS A 54 -7.82 29.26 -10.38
CA CYS A 54 -6.42 28.92 -10.55
C CYS A 54 -5.57 29.52 -9.43
N ILE A 55 -4.76 28.72 -8.78
CA ILE A 55 -3.90 29.19 -7.67
C ILE A 55 -2.84 30.22 -8.10
N ILE A 56 -2.51 30.26 -9.40
CA ILE A 56 -1.51 31.18 -9.97
C ILE A 56 -2.15 32.46 -10.49
N CYS A 57 -3.04 32.38 -11.50
CA CYS A 57 -3.56 33.54 -12.20
C CYS A 57 -4.98 33.95 -11.76
N LYS A 58 -5.60 33.22 -10.84
CA LYS A 58 -6.95 33.46 -10.29
C LYS A 58 -8.10 33.33 -11.31
N LYS A 59 -7.82 33.02 -12.58
CA LYS A 59 -8.85 32.70 -13.56
C LYS A 59 -9.64 31.47 -13.14
N GLU A 60 -10.87 31.37 -13.59
CA GLU A 60 -11.75 30.23 -13.31
C GLU A 60 -11.15 28.93 -13.83
N THR A 61 -11.40 27.82 -13.12
CA THR A 61 -10.89 26.48 -13.46
C THR A 61 -12.04 25.55 -13.78
N LEU A 62 -11.75 24.47 -14.50
CA LEU A 62 -12.75 23.47 -14.88
C LEU A 62 -13.08 22.53 -13.70
N TRP A 63 -14.33 22.14 -13.64
CA TRP A 63 -14.76 21.06 -12.76
C TRP A 63 -14.21 19.71 -13.26
N ASN A 64 -13.73 18.89 -12.35
CA ASN A 64 -13.26 17.55 -12.64
C ASN A 64 -14.27 16.52 -12.12
N PHE A 65 -15.00 15.89 -13.03
CA PHE A 65 -16.06 14.92 -12.71
C PHE A 65 -15.54 13.67 -12.00
N LYS A 66 -14.29 13.24 -12.26
CA LYS A 66 -13.71 12.07 -11.60
C LYS A 66 -13.41 12.31 -10.12
N THR A 67 -12.99 13.52 -9.78
CA THR A 67 -12.61 13.86 -8.40
C THR A 67 -13.67 14.66 -7.67
N ASN A 68 -14.73 15.09 -8.37
CA ASN A 68 -15.78 15.98 -7.87
C ASN A 68 -15.22 17.25 -7.21
N LYS A 69 -14.26 17.89 -7.91
CA LYS A 69 -13.61 19.13 -7.46
C LYS A 69 -13.21 19.99 -8.64
N PHE A 70 -13.08 21.29 -8.42
CA PHE A 70 -12.44 22.16 -9.40
C PHE A 70 -10.93 21.86 -9.51
N SER A 71 -10.40 21.95 -10.72
CA SER A 71 -8.97 21.84 -10.99
C SER A 71 -8.19 22.94 -10.25
N ARG A 72 -6.98 22.63 -9.78
CA ARG A 72 -6.12 23.64 -9.13
C ARG A 72 -5.59 24.69 -10.11
N PHE A 73 -5.52 24.36 -11.39
CA PHE A 73 -4.98 25.20 -12.46
C PHE A 73 -6.02 25.38 -13.54
N CYS A 74 -6.00 26.55 -14.17
CA CYS A 74 -6.73 26.79 -15.41
C CYS A 74 -6.09 25.98 -16.58
N THR A 75 -6.70 26.07 -17.76
CA THR A 75 -6.24 25.39 -18.97
C THR A 75 -4.89 25.91 -19.50
N ASN A 76 -4.42 27.07 -19.02
CA ASN A 76 -3.13 27.62 -19.44
C ASN A 76 -1.97 26.83 -18.82
N PRO A 77 -1.13 26.13 -19.64
CA PRO A 77 -0.03 25.31 -19.14
C PRO A 77 1.04 26.14 -18.41
N ALA A 78 1.21 27.42 -18.75
CA ALA A 78 2.17 28.30 -18.08
C ALA A 78 1.90 28.45 -16.56
N CYS A 79 0.65 28.34 -16.14
CA CYS A 79 0.31 28.38 -14.72
C CYS A 79 0.83 27.15 -13.95
N LYS A 80 0.73 25.98 -14.56
CA LYS A 80 1.25 24.73 -13.98
C LYS A 80 2.78 24.74 -13.92
N GLU A 81 3.42 25.21 -14.98
CA GLU A 81 4.88 25.34 -15.04
C GLU A 81 5.42 26.39 -14.04
N LYS A 82 4.75 27.53 -13.92
CA LYS A 82 5.12 28.53 -12.91
C LYS A 82 5.02 27.95 -11.50
N TYR A 83 3.94 27.25 -11.18
CA TYR A 83 3.79 26.58 -9.88
C TYR A 83 4.92 25.58 -9.61
N LYS A 84 5.26 24.74 -10.61
CA LYS A 84 6.35 23.76 -10.51
C LYS A 84 7.70 24.43 -10.24
N LYS A 85 7.99 25.50 -10.95
CA LYS A 85 9.22 26.30 -10.74
C LYS A 85 9.27 26.91 -9.33
N ASP A 86 8.17 27.52 -8.88
CA ASP A 86 8.10 28.16 -7.57
C ASP A 86 8.17 27.12 -6.43
N PHE A 87 7.52 25.96 -6.63
CA PHE A 87 7.61 24.83 -5.71
C PHE A 87 9.05 24.30 -5.61
N ASN A 88 9.71 24.05 -6.73
CA ASN A 88 11.10 23.60 -6.77
C ASN A 88 12.05 24.58 -6.09
N LYS A 89 11.88 25.90 -6.32
CA LYS A 89 12.67 26.92 -5.62
C LYS A 89 12.49 26.83 -4.10
N LYS A 90 11.25 26.68 -3.61
CA LYS A 90 10.98 26.50 -2.19
C LYS A 90 11.60 25.22 -1.63
N MET A 91 11.54 24.13 -2.38
CA MET A 91 12.16 22.86 -2.00
C MET A 91 13.67 22.98 -1.89
N ILE A 92 14.32 23.56 -2.88
CA ILE A 92 15.77 23.80 -2.87
C ILE A 92 16.17 24.71 -1.69
N SER A 93 15.43 25.81 -1.48
CA SER A 93 15.71 26.74 -0.38
C SER A 93 15.58 26.09 1.00
N LYS A 94 14.60 25.19 1.17
CA LYS A 94 14.31 24.57 2.49
C LYS A 94 15.09 23.28 2.74
N TYR A 95 15.37 22.50 1.69
CA TYR A 95 15.90 21.15 1.82
C TYR A 95 17.15 20.90 0.97
N GLY A 96 17.62 21.88 0.20
CA GLY A 96 18.75 21.74 -0.72
C GLY A 96 18.46 20.86 -1.95
N LYS A 97 17.22 20.39 -2.16
CA LYS A 97 16.82 19.41 -3.17
C LYS A 97 15.49 19.77 -3.82
N THR A 98 15.26 19.32 -5.04
CA THR A 98 13.97 19.52 -5.75
C THR A 98 12.90 18.52 -5.36
N SER A 99 13.31 17.38 -4.82
CA SER A 99 12.42 16.31 -4.36
C SER A 99 12.92 15.72 -3.04
N LEU A 100 12.02 15.41 -2.13
CA LEU A 100 12.34 14.65 -0.91
C LEU A 100 12.49 13.15 -1.18
N THR A 101 11.98 12.68 -2.31
CA THR A 101 12.11 11.27 -2.72
C THR A 101 13.50 10.90 -3.22
N ASP A 102 14.39 11.88 -3.39
CA ASP A 102 15.78 11.67 -3.79
C ASP A 102 16.71 11.48 -2.56
N ASP A 103 16.12 11.33 -1.37
CA ASP A 103 16.81 11.15 -0.09
C ASP A 103 16.27 9.90 0.61
N PRO A 104 17.10 8.86 0.84
CA PRO A 104 16.66 7.62 1.47
C PRO A 104 16.15 7.82 2.90
N GLU A 105 16.75 8.74 3.68
CA GLU A 105 16.29 9.02 5.03
C GLU A 105 14.90 9.69 5.05
N GLN A 106 14.65 10.62 4.12
CA GLN A 106 13.31 11.22 3.98
C GLN A 106 12.28 10.22 3.48
N GLN A 107 12.64 9.33 2.55
CA GLN A 107 11.76 8.25 2.13
C GLN A 107 11.43 7.31 3.29
N ARG A 108 12.41 6.95 4.13
CA ARG A 108 12.19 6.15 5.33
C ARG A 108 11.25 6.83 6.32
N LYS A 109 11.41 8.14 6.55
CA LYS A 109 10.47 8.94 7.37
C LYS A 109 9.06 8.97 6.77
N MET A 110 8.94 9.03 5.44
CA MET A 110 7.65 8.95 4.76
C MET A 110 7.02 7.56 4.91
N LEU A 111 7.80 6.49 4.84
CA LEU A 111 7.34 5.12 5.09
C LEU A 111 6.86 4.94 6.53
N ALA A 112 7.62 5.42 7.52
CA ALA A 112 7.24 5.37 8.92
C ALA A 112 5.94 6.15 9.22
N ASN A 113 5.66 7.21 8.45
CA ASN A 113 4.44 8.02 8.55
C ASN A 113 3.35 7.63 7.55
N ARG A 114 3.54 6.56 6.75
CA ARG A 114 2.52 6.08 5.84
C ARG A 114 1.30 5.59 6.62
N ARG A 115 0.13 5.67 6.00
CA ARG A 115 -1.08 5.09 6.59
C ARG A 115 -0.92 3.57 6.62
N ILE A 116 -0.80 3.00 7.81
CA ILE A 116 -0.86 1.56 8.02
C ILE A 116 -2.31 1.08 7.93
N SER A 117 -2.53 -0.16 7.50
CA SER A 117 -3.85 -0.79 7.50
C SER A 117 -4.24 -1.24 8.90
N GLY A 118 -3.28 -1.69 9.69
CA GLY A 118 -3.48 -2.11 11.07
C GLY A 118 -2.17 -2.46 11.76
N VAL A 119 -2.32 -3.01 12.96
CA VAL A 119 -1.25 -3.60 13.75
C VAL A 119 -1.65 -5.05 14.03
N TYR A 120 -0.76 -5.98 13.74
CA TYR A 120 -0.93 -7.38 14.09
C TYR A 120 -0.42 -7.61 15.51
N HIS A 121 -1.28 -8.10 16.38
CA HIS A 121 -0.94 -8.49 17.75
C HIS A 121 -0.57 -9.98 17.72
N TRP A 122 0.65 -10.31 18.17
CA TRP A 122 1.12 -11.68 18.22
C TRP A 122 0.22 -12.52 19.12
N SER A 123 -0.02 -13.77 18.76
CA SER A 123 -1.03 -14.62 19.40
C SER A 123 -0.78 -14.85 20.89
N ASP A 124 0.48 -14.87 21.32
CA ASP A 124 0.90 -14.98 22.73
C ASP A 124 1.07 -13.64 23.46
N GLY A 125 0.78 -12.51 22.79
CA GLY A 125 0.94 -11.16 23.32
C GLY A 125 2.38 -10.65 23.41
N SER A 126 3.35 -11.34 22.82
CA SER A 126 4.78 -11.01 22.91
C SER A 126 5.20 -9.79 22.07
N GLY A 127 4.38 -9.35 21.11
CA GLY A 127 4.71 -8.18 20.28
C GLY A 127 3.62 -7.72 19.32
N ASP A 128 3.87 -6.55 18.76
CA ASP A 128 2.99 -5.82 17.85
C ASP A 128 3.74 -5.41 16.60
N ILE A 129 3.25 -5.79 15.41
CA ILE A 129 3.89 -5.47 14.12
C ILE A 129 2.91 -4.73 13.21
N PRO A 130 3.24 -3.51 12.73
CA PRO A 130 2.40 -2.79 11.80
C PRO A 130 2.42 -3.40 10.40
N TYR A 131 1.28 -3.41 9.71
CA TYR A 131 1.17 -3.87 8.32
C TYR A 131 0.38 -2.89 7.45
N THR A 132 0.55 -2.97 6.13
CA THR A 132 -0.08 -2.06 5.17
C THR A 132 -1.09 -2.73 4.26
N GLY A 133 -0.98 -4.03 4.02
CA GLY A 133 -1.85 -4.77 3.13
C GLY A 133 -2.33 -6.10 3.70
N SER A 134 -3.38 -6.68 3.12
CA SER A 134 -3.91 -7.98 3.55
C SER A 134 -2.92 -9.13 3.34
N TYR A 135 -2.05 -9.03 2.35
CA TYR A 135 -1.00 -10.03 2.10
C TYR A 135 0.13 -9.96 3.14
N GLU A 136 0.51 -8.75 3.60
CA GLU A 136 1.43 -8.57 4.72
C GLU A 136 0.84 -9.13 6.03
N LEU A 137 -0.45 -8.88 6.28
CA LEU A 137 -1.16 -9.45 7.44
C LEU A 137 -1.17 -10.97 7.42
N ASP A 138 -1.45 -11.57 6.26
CA ASP A 138 -1.46 -13.02 6.11
C ASP A 138 -0.08 -13.63 6.37
N PHE A 139 0.97 -12.97 5.89
CA PHE A 139 2.34 -13.40 6.15
C PHE A 139 2.70 -13.33 7.65
N LEU A 140 2.30 -12.26 8.36
CA LEU A 140 2.52 -12.17 9.81
C LEU A 140 1.81 -13.29 10.57
N ARG A 141 0.57 -13.62 10.18
CA ARG A 141 -0.18 -14.76 10.73
C ARG A 141 0.53 -16.09 10.47
N TYR A 142 1.07 -16.24 9.27
CA TYR A 142 1.82 -17.43 8.91
C TYR A 142 3.08 -17.59 9.77
N LEU A 143 3.82 -16.50 10.00
CA LEU A 143 5.00 -16.52 10.87
C LEU A 143 4.64 -16.84 12.32
N ASP A 144 3.55 -16.28 12.86
CA ASP A 144 3.09 -16.49 14.21
C ASP A 144 2.48 -17.89 14.39
N LEU A 145 1.37 -18.17 13.68
CA LEU A 145 0.51 -19.33 13.94
C LEU A 145 1.02 -20.65 13.37
N VAL A 146 1.89 -20.59 12.32
CA VAL A 146 2.36 -21.79 11.63
C VAL A 146 3.83 -22.08 11.92
N LEU A 147 4.65 -21.03 11.95
CA LEU A 147 6.11 -21.19 12.07
C LEU A 147 6.67 -20.83 13.44
N ASP A 148 5.83 -20.29 14.35
CA ASP A 148 6.17 -19.94 15.72
C ASP A 148 7.41 -19.04 15.84
N PHE A 149 7.45 -17.97 15.02
CA PHE A 149 8.52 -16.98 15.08
C PHE A 149 8.35 -16.04 16.26
N ASP A 150 9.46 -15.61 16.88
CA ASP A 150 9.45 -14.51 17.87
C ASP A 150 9.22 -13.18 17.10
N PRO A 151 8.23 -12.35 17.47
CA PRO A 151 8.01 -11.05 16.83
C PRO A 151 9.22 -10.12 16.91
N LYS A 152 10.11 -10.29 17.87
CA LYS A 152 11.38 -9.52 17.97
C LYS A 152 12.35 -9.83 16.85
N ASP A 153 12.18 -10.99 16.21
CA ASP A 153 12.99 -11.42 15.06
C ASP A 153 12.53 -10.77 13.75
N ILE A 154 11.38 -10.07 13.75
CA ILE A 154 10.74 -9.54 12.56
C ILE A 154 10.74 -8.02 12.59
N MET A 155 11.30 -7.40 11.55
CA MET A 155 11.30 -5.96 11.34
C MET A 155 10.43 -5.59 10.14
N ALA A 156 9.46 -4.70 10.33
CA ALA A 156 8.53 -4.23 9.28
C ALA A 156 8.38 -2.69 9.31
N PRO A 157 8.73 -1.97 8.24
CA PRO A 157 9.46 -2.43 7.05
C PRO A 157 10.91 -2.81 7.37
N SER A 158 11.60 -3.49 6.43
CA SER A 158 13.02 -3.79 6.56
C SER A 158 13.84 -2.56 6.97
N PRO A 159 14.83 -2.69 7.88
CA PRO A 159 15.69 -1.58 8.28
C PRO A 159 16.67 -1.17 7.17
N HIS A 160 16.87 -2.02 6.14
CA HIS A 160 17.83 -1.78 5.09
C HIS A 160 17.26 -0.92 3.95
N THR A 161 18.16 -0.27 3.22
CA THR A 161 17.81 0.57 2.07
C THR A 161 18.68 0.16 0.89
N TYR A 162 18.03 -0.19 -0.21
CA TYR A 162 18.69 -0.60 -1.44
C TYR A 162 18.55 0.49 -2.50
N THR A 163 19.64 0.81 -3.18
CA THR A 163 19.65 1.84 -4.23
C THR A 163 19.76 1.18 -5.59
N TYR A 164 18.87 1.53 -6.51
CA TYR A 164 18.92 1.11 -7.90
C TYR A 164 18.77 2.30 -8.85
N LYS A 165 19.35 2.19 -10.05
CA LYS A 165 19.25 3.24 -11.08
C LYS A 165 18.11 2.92 -12.04
N TYR A 166 17.22 3.89 -12.26
CA TYR A 166 16.15 3.83 -13.22
C TYR A 166 15.98 5.19 -13.89
N GLU A 167 15.93 5.23 -15.24
CA GLU A 167 15.85 6.47 -16.03
C GLU A 167 16.90 7.52 -15.64
N GLY A 168 18.14 7.07 -15.38
CA GLY A 168 19.26 7.94 -15.02
C GLY A 168 19.21 8.56 -13.64
N LYS A 169 18.30 8.12 -12.77
CA LYS A 169 18.15 8.58 -11.37
C LYS A 169 18.33 7.43 -10.38
N ASP A 170 18.80 7.76 -9.20
CA ASP A 170 18.83 6.84 -8.09
C ASP A 170 17.43 6.75 -7.47
N HIS A 171 17.00 5.52 -7.25
CA HIS A 171 15.78 5.17 -6.55
C HIS A 171 16.11 4.31 -5.35
N PHE A 172 15.27 4.43 -4.32
CA PHE A 172 15.45 3.67 -3.08
C PHE A 172 14.35 2.65 -2.93
N TYR A 173 14.72 1.50 -2.40
CA TYR A 173 13.82 0.40 -2.17
C TYR A 173 13.97 -0.12 -0.75
N PHE A 174 12.87 -0.44 -0.13
CA PHE A 174 12.74 -0.95 1.23
C PHE A 174 11.86 -2.19 1.17
N PRO A 175 12.38 -3.39 1.41
CA PRO A 175 11.59 -4.60 1.49
C PRO A 175 10.53 -4.53 2.59
N ASP A 176 9.47 -5.33 2.45
CA ASP A 176 8.35 -5.30 3.40
C ASP A 176 8.75 -5.82 4.78
N PHE A 177 9.59 -6.87 4.84
CA PHE A 177 10.07 -7.44 6.10
C PHE A 177 11.55 -7.81 6.04
N TYR A 178 12.15 -7.87 7.23
CA TYR A 178 13.45 -8.45 7.47
C TYR A 178 13.37 -9.40 8.66
N ILE A 179 13.79 -10.67 8.47
CA ILE A 179 13.86 -11.68 9.52
C ILE A 179 15.32 -11.77 9.96
N VAL A 180 15.58 -11.34 11.19
CA VAL A 180 16.93 -11.11 11.72
C VAL A 180 17.72 -12.42 11.84
N SER A 181 17.14 -13.45 12.44
CA SER A 181 17.77 -14.77 12.66
C SER A 181 18.17 -15.45 11.36
N LEU A 182 17.45 -15.20 10.27
CA LEU A 182 17.72 -15.80 8.96
C LEU A 182 18.53 -14.88 8.04
N ASN A 183 18.82 -13.66 8.51
CA ASN A 183 19.41 -12.62 7.67
C ASN A 183 18.68 -12.48 6.33
N LEU A 184 17.33 -12.46 6.37
CA LEU A 184 16.45 -12.64 5.22
C LEU A 184 15.57 -11.43 4.97
N GLU A 185 15.70 -10.84 3.78
CA GLU A 185 14.79 -9.83 3.24
C GLU A 185 13.60 -10.50 2.58
N VAL A 186 12.39 -10.04 2.90
CA VAL A 186 11.15 -10.58 2.36
C VAL A 186 10.34 -9.46 1.71
N GLU A 187 9.91 -9.70 0.48
CA GLU A 187 8.97 -8.84 -0.25
C GLU A 187 7.69 -9.61 -0.52
N ILE A 188 6.54 -9.00 -0.26
CA ILE A 188 5.22 -9.60 -0.47
C ILE A 188 4.55 -8.98 -1.69
N LYS A 189 4.08 -9.80 -2.62
CA LYS A 189 3.43 -9.38 -3.86
C LYS A 189 2.14 -10.13 -4.12
N SER A 190 1.23 -9.47 -4.83
CA SER A 190 0.02 -10.08 -5.38
C SER A 190 0.04 -10.02 -6.90
N TYR A 191 -0.23 -11.15 -7.56
CA TYR A 191 -0.37 -11.19 -9.03
C TYR A 191 -1.74 -10.73 -9.52
N GLY A 192 -2.78 -10.80 -8.71
CA GLY A 192 -4.16 -10.87 -9.18
C GLY A 192 -5.04 -9.64 -8.98
N ASN A 193 -4.61 -8.60 -8.32
CA ASN A 193 -5.49 -7.48 -8.01
C ASN A 193 -5.79 -6.59 -9.22
N ALA A 194 -7.07 -6.25 -9.40
CA ALA A 194 -7.58 -5.32 -10.41
C ALA A 194 -6.83 -3.98 -10.44
N HIS A 195 -6.19 -3.59 -9.33
CA HIS A 195 -5.32 -2.42 -9.25
C HIS A 195 -4.06 -2.56 -10.11
N GLN A 196 -3.50 -3.75 -10.26
CA GLN A 196 -2.32 -3.99 -11.12
C GLN A 196 -2.66 -3.96 -12.61
N LYS A 197 -3.91 -4.24 -12.99
CA LYS A 197 -4.39 -4.06 -14.37
C LYS A 197 -4.55 -2.59 -14.77
N ILE A 198 -4.67 -1.69 -13.78
CA ILE A 198 -4.87 -0.25 -14.02
C ILE A 198 -3.54 0.51 -14.03
N VAL A 199 -2.57 0.05 -13.26
CA VAL A 199 -1.19 0.56 -13.29
C VAL A 199 -0.37 -0.48 -14.01
N ALA A 200 0.04 -0.20 -15.24
CA ALA A 200 1.03 -1.04 -15.93
C ALA A 200 2.22 -1.23 -14.98
N VAL A 201 2.41 -2.46 -14.50
CA VAL A 201 3.54 -2.79 -13.64
C VAL A 201 4.79 -2.50 -14.45
N ASP A 202 5.63 -1.61 -13.96
CA ASP A 202 6.91 -1.32 -14.58
C ASP A 202 7.85 -2.51 -14.32
N HIS A 203 7.73 -3.52 -15.18
CA HIS A 203 8.52 -4.74 -15.08
C HIS A 203 10.03 -4.50 -15.06
N VAL A 204 10.50 -3.42 -15.71
CA VAL A 204 11.91 -3.03 -15.69
C VAL A 204 12.29 -2.61 -14.28
N LYS A 205 11.46 -1.79 -13.66
CA LYS A 205 11.68 -1.28 -12.30
C LYS A 205 11.63 -2.40 -11.26
N GLU A 206 10.67 -3.32 -11.38
CA GLU A 206 10.59 -4.47 -10.48
C GLU A 206 11.81 -5.39 -10.63
N LYS A 207 12.25 -5.66 -11.87
CA LYS A 207 13.47 -6.43 -12.11
C LYS A 207 14.71 -5.75 -11.50
N LEU A 208 14.86 -4.44 -11.65
CA LEU A 208 16.00 -3.71 -11.07
C LEU A 208 16.04 -3.80 -9.54
N LYS A 209 14.88 -3.80 -8.87
CA LYS A 209 14.80 -4.04 -7.43
C LYS A 209 15.28 -5.45 -7.07
N ASP A 210 14.79 -6.44 -7.80
CA ASP A 210 15.19 -7.84 -7.58
C ASP A 210 16.68 -8.05 -7.81
N ASP A 211 17.22 -7.49 -8.89
CA ASP A 211 18.64 -7.60 -9.25
C ASP A 211 19.53 -6.97 -8.16
N VAL A 212 19.15 -5.81 -7.62
CA VAL A 212 19.93 -5.16 -6.57
C VAL A 212 19.92 -5.97 -5.27
N LEU A 213 18.79 -6.56 -4.89
CA LEU A 213 18.71 -7.40 -3.70
C LEU A 213 19.49 -8.70 -3.87
N ARG A 214 19.31 -9.40 -5.00
CA ARG A 214 20.04 -10.65 -5.30
C ARG A 214 21.54 -10.45 -5.43
N SER A 215 22.01 -9.24 -5.76
CA SER A 215 23.44 -8.92 -5.79
C SER A 215 24.07 -8.74 -4.41
N GLN A 216 23.26 -8.58 -3.37
CA GLN A 216 23.72 -8.41 -1.98
C GLN A 216 24.06 -9.79 -1.39
N LYS A 217 25.34 -10.18 -1.46
CA LYS A 217 25.80 -11.49 -0.93
C LYS A 217 25.66 -11.64 0.58
N GLN A 218 25.50 -10.52 1.29
CA GLN A 218 25.38 -10.47 2.75
C GLN A 218 23.95 -10.76 3.26
N PHE A 219 22.95 -10.72 2.39
CA PHE A 219 21.55 -10.97 2.76
C PHE A 219 20.96 -12.09 1.92
N ASN A 220 20.11 -12.89 2.52
CA ASN A 220 19.18 -13.73 1.80
C ASN A 220 18.00 -12.90 1.31
N TYR A 221 17.37 -13.28 0.21
CA TYR A 221 16.21 -12.57 -0.32
C TYR A 221 15.19 -13.53 -0.91
N ILE A 222 13.93 -13.28 -0.59
CA ILE A 222 12.79 -13.96 -1.19
C ILE A 222 11.67 -13.00 -1.52
N LYS A 223 10.96 -13.28 -2.61
CA LYS A 223 9.72 -12.61 -2.97
C LYS A 223 8.59 -13.63 -2.94
N ILE A 224 7.59 -13.38 -2.09
CA ILE A 224 6.43 -14.25 -1.90
C ILE A 224 5.27 -13.68 -2.70
N TYR A 225 4.64 -14.51 -3.52
CA TYR A 225 3.50 -14.12 -4.34
C TYR A 225 2.23 -14.83 -3.87
N ASP A 226 1.12 -14.07 -3.82
CA ASP A 226 -0.23 -14.60 -3.62
C ASP A 226 -0.39 -15.59 -2.45
N LYS A 227 0.39 -15.37 -1.36
CA LYS A 227 0.41 -16.20 -0.16
C LYS A 227 0.97 -17.62 -0.39
N ASP A 228 1.74 -17.82 -1.44
CA ASP A 228 2.45 -19.08 -1.67
C ASP A 228 3.75 -19.10 -0.86
N TYR A 229 3.77 -19.90 0.19
CA TYR A 229 4.91 -20.03 1.12
C TYR A 229 5.82 -21.22 0.82
N ALA A 230 5.62 -21.96 -0.27
CA ALA A 230 6.40 -23.17 -0.57
C ALA A 230 7.90 -22.90 -0.66
N GLU A 231 8.31 -21.92 -1.49
CA GLU A 231 9.71 -21.52 -1.62
C GLU A 231 10.28 -20.92 -0.33
N PHE A 232 9.46 -20.18 0.42
CA PHE A 232 9.85 -19.61 1.71
C PHE A 232 10.16 -20.70 2.73
N ASN A 233 9.33 -21.73 2.84
CA ASN A 233 9.56 -22.86 3.72
C ASN A 233 10.83 -23.62 3.36
N GLN A 234 11.07 -23.87 2.06
CA GLN A 234 12.27 -24.52 1.60
C GLN A 234 13.52 -23.70 1.93
N LEU A 235 13.45 -22.38 1.76
CA LEU A 235 14.55 -21.47 2.08
C LEU A 235 14.85 -21.48 3.58
N ILE A 236 13.84 -21.36 4.44
CA ILE A 236 14.01 -21.39 5.90
C ILE A 236 14.68 -22.69 6.33
N PHE A 237 14.22 -23.83 5.80
CA PHE A 237 14.82 -25.13 6.09
C PHE A 237 16.30 -25.13 5.72
N THR A 238 16.66 -24.69 4.52
CA THR A 238 18.05 -24.62 4.07
C THR A 238 18.91 -23.69 4.92
N LEU A 239 18.36 -22.56 5.40
CA LEU A 239 19.11 -21.60 6.22
C LEU A 239 19.31 -22.12 7.64
N LYS A 240 18.30 -22.75 8.25
CA LYS A 240 18.41 -23.34 9.58
C LYS A 240 19.35 -24.54 9.62
N ASP A 241 19.44 -25.34 8.55
CA ASP A 241 20.39 -26.43 8.44
C ASP A 241 21.87 -25.97 8.36
N ARG A 242 22.10 -24.79 7.76
CA ARG A 242 23.48 -24.25 7.67
C ARG A 242 24.05 -23.86 9.05
N ASP A 243 23.19 -23.44 9.98
CA ASP A 243 23.61 -23.06 11.33
C ASP A 243 23.76 -24.27 12.26
N ASN A 244 23.28 -25.46 11.84
CA ASN A 244 23.28 -26.70 12.60
C ASN A 244 24.32 -27.75 12.09
N VAL A 245 25.44 -27.33 11.51
CA VAL A 245 26.44 -28.23 10.92
C VAL A 245 27.09 -29.24 11.91
N ASP A 246 26.69 -29.21 13.20
CA ASP A 246 27.21 -30.15 14.24
C ASP A 246 26.20 -31.22 14.70
N SER A 247 25.07 -31.41 14.02
CA SER A 247 24.17 -32.51 14.42
C SER A 247 23.77 -33.40 13.24
N ASP A 248 24.19 -34.67 13.32
CA ASP A 248 23.86 -35.81 12.44
C ASP A 248 22.34 -36.15 12.44
N VAL A 249 21.45 -35.18 12.26
CA VAL A 249 20.02 -35.43 12.17
C VAL A 249 19.48 -34.91 10.84
N ILE A 250 19.33 -35.85 9.91
CA ILE A 250 18.54 -35.63 8.69
C ILE A 250 17.06 -35.48 9.13
N ILE A 251 16.60 -34.26 9.34
CA ILE A 251 15.17 -33.97 9.51
C ILE A 251 14.56 -33.94 8.12
N ILE A 252 13.86 -35.00 7.76
CA ILE A 252 12.99 -35.01 6.58
C ILE A 252 11.93 -33.93 6.81
N ALA A 253 12.01 -32.84 6.02
CA ALA A 253 11.06 -31.73 6.08
C ALA A 253 9.66 -32.26 5.77
N LYS A 254 8.86 -32.50 6.81
CA LYS A 254 7.41 -32.57 6.65
C LYS A 254 6.93 -31.14 6.53
N THR A 255 6.22 -30.83 5.43
CA THR A 255 5.41 -29.61 5.32
C THR A 255 4.69 -29.43 6.65
N PRO A 256 4.74 -28.24 7.28
CA PRO A 256 4.06 -28.04 8.55
C PRO A 256 2.57 -28.40 8.37
N ILE A 257 2.14 -29.44 9.05
CA ILE A 257 0.73 -29.81 9.03
C ILE A 257 0.05 -28.75 9.90
N LEU A 258 -0.67 -27.83 9.26
CA LEU A 258 -1.52 -26.89 9.98
C LEU A 258 -2.39 -27.64 10.98
N THR A 259 -2.31 -27.27 12.25
CA THR A 259 -3.23 -27.80 13.24
C THR A 259 -4.65 -27.45 12.82
N GLU A 260 -5.64 -28.28 13.18
CA GLU A 260 -7.05 -27.98 12.87
C GLU A 260 -7.51 -26.65 13.48
N GLU A 261 -6.90 -26.21 14.57
CA GLU A 261 -7.12 -24.89 15.17
C GLU A 261 -6.57 -23.75 14.29
N ALA A 262 -5.36 -23.87 13.77
CA ALA A 262 -4.77 -22.89 12.86
C ALA A 262 -5.58 -22.80 11.55
N LYS A 263 -6.05 -23.94 11.01
CA LYS A 263 -6.95 -23.97 9.85
C LYS A 263 -8.27 -23.27 10.12
N LYS A 264 -8.87 -23.49 11.30
CA LYS A 264 -10.10 -22.83 11.73
C LYS A 264 -9.94 -21.32 11.89
N LEU A 265 -8.87 -20.86 12.52
CA LEU A 265 -8.58 -19.44 12.70
C LEU A 265 -8.38 -18.75 11.35
N LEU A 266 -7.63 -19.35 10.44
CA LEU A 266 -7.44 -18.82 9.08
C LEU A 266 -8.75 -18.79 8.27
N ALA A 267 -9.64 -19.76 8.45
CA ALA A 267 -10.93 -19.86 7.77
C ALA A 267 -11.98 -18.87 8.34
N ILE A 268 -12.04 -18.68 9.65
CA ILE A 268 -13.00 -17.78 10.30
C ILE A 268 -12.74 -16.32 9.87
N GLU A 269 -11.49 -15.92 9.75
CA GLU A 269 -11.17 -14.55 9.40
C GLU A 269 -11.28 -14.25 7.91
N ALA A 270 -11.13 -15.23 7.02
CA ALA A 270 -11.45 -15.09 5.60
C ALA A 270 -12.95 -14.76 5.38
N THR A 271 -13.84 -15.30 6.23
CA THR A 271 -15.28 -15.02 6.18
C THR A 271 -15.65 -13.65 6.76
N VAL A 272 -14.88 -13.11 7.69
CA VAL A 272 -15.17 -11.81 8.34
C VAL A 272 -14.69 -10.63 7.50
N TYR A 273 -13.67 -10.81 6.65
CA TYR A 273 -13.08 -9.72 5.84
C TYR A 273 -13.44 -9.74 4.35
N GLY A 274 -14.34 -10.61 3.90
CA GLY A 274 -15.11 -10.43 2.67
C GLY A 274 -14.37 -10.59 1.34
N ASP A 275 -13.35 -11.42 1.24
CA ASP A 275 -12.81 -11.90 -0.04
C ASP A 275 -13.37 -13.32 -0.26
N GLY A 276 -14.50 -13.36 -0.95
CA GLY A 276 -15.50 -14.41 -0.96
C GLY A 276 -15.13 -15.74 -1.64
N GLU A 277 -13.94 -16.32 -1.38
CA GLU A 277 -13.66 -17.72 -1.68
C GLU A 277 -12.89 -18.38 -0.54
N PRO A 278 -13.34 -19.55 -0.05
CA PRO A 278 -12.58 -20.28 0.97
C PRO A 278 -11.30 -20.86 0.35
N PHE A 279 -10.18 -20.60 1.00
CA PHE A 279 -8.88 -21.08 0.62
C PHE A 279 -8.86 -22.62 0.71
N GLN A 280 -8.84 -23.30 -0.43
CA GLN A 280 -8.57 -24.73 -0.47
C GLN A 280 -7.06 -24.96 -0.53
N TYR A 281 -6.51 -25.42 0.58
CA TYR A 281 -5.16 -25.96 0.61
C TYR A 281 -5.16 -27.28 -0.18
N GLN A 282 -4.58 -27.30 -1.36
CA GLN A 282 -4.34 -28.55 -2.08
C GLN A 282 -3.18 -29.28 -1.41
N SER A 283 -3.52 -30.21 -0.53
CA SER A 283 -2.59 -31.22 0.01
C SER A 283 -2.58 -32.43 -0.90
N GLU A 284 -1.95 -32.36 -2.05
CA GLU A 284 -1.55 -33.56 -2.79
C GLU A 284 -0.40 -33.19 -3.74
N VAL A 285 0.81 -33.36 -3.26
CA VAL A 285 1.94 -33.69 -4.14
C VAL A 285 2.24 -35.15 -3.90
N THR A 286 1.65 -36.01 -4.74
CA THR A 286 2.11 -37.39 -4.92
C THR A 286 3.34 -37.35 -5.83
N PHE A 287 4.43 -37.96 -5.39
CA PHE A 287 5.64 -38.24 -6.16
C PHE A 287 5.39 -39.29 -7.22
#